data_417fd9a3ab545c4b3fb76ee1db4ed2f8
#
_entry.id   417fd9a3ab545c4b3fb76ee1db4ed2f8
#
_cell.length_a   1.000
_cell.length_b   1.000
_cell.length_c   1.000
_cell.angle_alpha   90.00
_cell.angle_beta   90.00
_cell.angle_gamma   90.00
#
_symmetry.space_group_name_H-M   'P 1'
#
loop_
_entity.id
_entity.type
_entity.pdbx_description
1 polymer ?
#
loop_
_entity_poly.entity_id
_entity_poly.type
_entity_poly.pdbx_seq_one_letter_code
_entity_poly.pdbx_strand_id
1 'polypeptide(L)'
;MIQTIKKAWGIPELRKKIIFTALILLIFRIGNAIPVPYVNTDLLSSYLEGMSTTVLGLYNVMSGGAVAQATVFALGVQPYINSSIIIQLLTIAIPALERLARDGGEEGKKKIQSITRYATVAIAIIQGIGYFFLMKNYGILNSTSVWAALVITVSFIAGSSFVMWMGEQITEFGIGNGISIILFAGILSRVPTMVSQMVDGFRAGTLKWWMALLVIVGILLLIVLITWVNGAERRIPVQYAKRQVGRKMYGGQSSTLPMKVNMSGVLPIIFAQSIAMIPSTIAAFCKQPKEGTFWYGFLNAIDTKSVLYMIFYFLMIIAFSYFYATIQFNPVEISNNLKKNGGFIPGFRPGNPTAAFIQKVLNKVTLFGAVYLGIVAILPLIIGKIVNVAALSIGGTSVIIVVGVALETVQALESQMLMRQYKGFLE
;
A
#
# COMPACT_ATOMS: atom_id res chain seq x y z
N MET A 1 -13.05 -3.46 16.74
CA MET A 1 -12.18 -2.30 16.54
C MET A 1 -12.22 -1.28 17.67
N ILE A 2 -13.35 -0.61 17.93
CA ILE A 2 -13.41 0.43 19.01
C ILE A 2 -13.07 -0.15 20.38
N GLN A 3 -13.57 -1.33 20.70
CA GLN A 3 -13.25 -2.02 21.96
C GLN A 3 -11.75 -2.41 22.05
N THR A 4 -11.13 -2.81 20.96
CA THR A 4 -9.70 -3.14 20.87
C THR A 4 -8.86 -1.91 21.14
N ILE A 5 -9.19 -0.78 20.52
CA ILE A 5 -8.51 0.50 20.74
C ILE A 5 -8.67 0.96 22.18
N LYS A 6 -9.89 0.85 22.77
CA LYS A 6 -10.14 1.20 24.15
C LYS A 6 -9.35 0.33 25.16
N LYS A 7 -9.24 -0.98 24.90
CA LYS A 7 -8.40 -1.90 25.70
C LYS A 7 -6.92 -1.58 25.56
N ALA A 8 -6.45 -1.32 24.34
CA ALA A 8 -5.06 -0.95 24.06
C ALA A 8 -4.67 0.37 24.76
N TRP A 9 -5.59 1.34 24.84
CA TRP A 9 -5.36 2.61 25.55
C TRP A 9 -5.14 2.44 27.06
N GLY A 10 -5.73 1.42 27.66
CA GLY A 10 -5.51 1.06 29.07
C GLY A 10 -4.08 0.55 29.37
N ILE A 11 -3.32 0.13 28.35
CA ILE A 11 -1.96 -0.38 28.51
C ILE A 11 -0.96 0.76 28.27
N PRO A 12 -0.16 1.19 29.29
CA PRO A 12 0.67 2.40 29.21
C PRO A 12 1.65 2.41 28.03
N GLU A 13 2.24 1.25 27.68
CA GLU A 13 3.20 1.17 26.58
C GLU A 13 2.53 1.25 25.22
N LEU A 14 1.37 0.62 25.03
CA LEU A 14 0.61 0.73 23.77
C LEU A 14 0.06 2.16 23.60
N ARG A 15 -0.36 2.79 24.70
CA ARG A 15 -0.76 4.20 24.69
C ARG A 15 0.38 5.11 24.21
N LYS A 16 1.63 4.90 24.69
CA LYS A 16 2.80 5.64 24.21
C LYS A 16 3.02 5.47 22.71
N LYS A 17 2.90 4.25 22.19
CA LYS A 17 3.02 3.95 20.74
C LYS A 17 1.92 4.61 19.91
N ILE A 18 0.67 4.60 20.40
CA ILE A 18 -0.47 5.27 19.74
C ILE A 18 -0.22 6.79 19.68
N ILE A 19 0.17 7.40 20.80
CA ILE A 19 0.45 8.84 20.87
C ILE A 19 1.62 9.21 19.95
N PHE A 20 2.70 8.41 19.95
CA PHE A 20 3.84 8.62 19.08
C PHE A 20 3.44 8.59 17.59
N THR A 21 2.65 7.57 17.18
CA THR A 21 2.13 7.48 15.81
C THR A 21 1.27 8.70 15.46
N ALA A 22 0.37 9.11 16.35
CA ALA A 22 -0.48 10.27 16.13
C ALA A 22 0.32 11.58 16.02
N LEU A 23 1.38 11.74 16.81
CA LEU A 23 2.27 12.90 16.76
C LEU A 23 3.02 12.98 15.41
N ILE A 24 3.56 11.85 14.92
CA ILE A 24 4.21 11.82 13.60
C ILE A 24 3.21 12.14 12.49
N LEU A 25 1.98 11.61 12.55
CA LEU A 25 0.93 11.95 11.58
C LEU A 25 0.55 13.43 11.60
N LEU A 26 0.58 14.06 12.77
CA LEU A 26 0.37 15.50 12.91
C LEU A 26 1.51 16.29 12.24
N ILE A 27 2.78 15.89 12.45
CA ILE A 27 3.93 16.50 11.77
C ILE A 27 3.81 16.33 10.25
N PHE A 28 3.43 15.14 9.79
CA PHE A 28 3.17 14.88 8.37
C PHE A 28 2.08 15.81 7.82
N ARG A 29 1.02 16.06 8.58
CA ARG A 29 -0.06 16.96 8.16
C ARG A 29 0.38 18.41 8.10
N ILE A 30 1.19 18.87 9.05
CA ILE A 30 1.77 20.23 9.04
C ILE A 30 2.67 20.40 7.79
N GLY A 31 3.54 19.45 7.50
CA GLY A 31 4.41 19.51 6.33
C GLY A 31 3.64 19.52 5.00
N ASN A 32 2.47 18.89 4.94
CA ASN A 32 1.58 18.95 3.78
C ASN A 32 0.89 20.32 3.60
N ALA A 33 1.03 21.26 4.54
CA ALA A 33 0.52 22.62 4.45
C ALA A 33 1.60 23.64 4.06
N ILE A 34 2.87 23.24 3.96
CA ILE A 34 4.00 24.14 3.65
C ILE A 34 4.29 24.10 2.16
N PRO A 35 3.94 25.13 1.35
CA PRO A 35 4.22 25.16 -0.06
C PRO A 35 5.71 25.42 -0.33
N VAL A 36 6.22 24.86 -1.41
CA VAL A 36 7.58 25.11 -1.88
C VAL A 36 7.64 26.52 -2.54
N PRO A 37 8.68 27.30 -2.28
CA PRO A 37 8.81 28.64 -2.88
C PRO A 37 8.93 28.56 -4.40
N TYR A 38 8.64 29.68 -5.09
CA TYR A 38 8.66 29.85 -6.55
C TYR A 38 7.58 29.09 -7.33
N VAL A 39 6.61 28.45 -6.71
CA VAL A 39 5.49 27.76 -7.38
C VAL A 39 4.19 28.53 -7.15
N ASN A 40 3.40 28.69 -8.21
CA ASN A 40 2.05 29.25 -8.10
C ASN A 40 1.07 28.12 -7.80
N THR A 41 0.64 28.03 -6.54
CA THR A 41 -0.23 26.97 -6.04
C THR A 41 -1.63 27.02 -6.64
N ASP A 42 -2.16 28.20 -6.97
CA ASP A 42 -3.51 28.37 -7.52
C ASP A 42 -3.59 27.86 -8.96
N LEU A 43 -2.58 28.18 -9.78
CA LEU A 43 -2.47 27.63 -11.13
C LEU A 43 -2.29 26.12 -11.12
N LEU A 44 -1.46 25.60 -10.21
CA LEU A 44 -1.23 24.15 -10.10
C LEU A 44 -2.48 23.42 -9.66
N SER A 45 -3.22 23.93 -8.67
CA SER A 45 -4.46 23.32 -8.20
C SER A 45 -5.53 23.27 -9.29
N SER A 46 -5.73 24.38 -10.01
CA SER A 46 -6.66 24.46 -11.15
C SER A 46 -6.31 23.49 -12.28
N TYR A 47 -5.00 23.35 -12.57
CA TYR A 47 -4.50 22.42 -13.57
C TYR A 47 -4.75 20.95 -13.16
N LEU A 48 -4.51 20.61 -11.91
CA LEU A 48 -4.69 19.24 -11.40
C LEU A 48 -6.18 18.89 -11.20
N GLU A 49 -7.05 19.86 -10.94
CA GLU A 49 -8.49 19.63 -10.92
C GLU A 49 -9.01 19.18 -12.29
N GLY A 50 -8.53 19.80 -13.38
CA GLY A 50 -8.79 19.36 -14.74
C GLY A 50 -8.24 17.97 -15.08
N MET A 51 -7.21 17.54 -14.36
CA MET A 51 -6.53 16.23 -14.52
C MET A 51 -6.86 15.23 -13.41
N SER A 52 -7.92 15.41 -12.68
CA SER A 52 -8.29 14.57 -11.53
C SER A 52 -8.42 13.08 -11.86
N THR A 53 -8.70 12.72 -13.12
CA THR A 53 -8.80 11.33 -13.60
C THR A 53 -7.47 10.74 -14.10
N THR A 54 -6.39 11.51 -14.08
CA THR A 54 -5.08 11.07 -14.55
C THR A 54 -4.22 10.51 -13.41
N VAL A 55 -3.06 9.97 -13.77
CA VAL A 55 -2.05 9.51 -12.80
C VAL A 55 -1.66 10.58 -11.80
N LEU A 56 -1.54 11.85 -12.24
CA LEU A 56 -1.25 12.97 -11.34
C LEU A 56 -2.36 13.22 -10.32
N GLY A 57 -3.62 13.06 -10.71
CA GLY A 57 -4.75 13.10 -9.79
C GLY A 57 -4.68 12.00 -8.72
N LEU A 58 -4.28 10.80 -9.11
CA LEU A 58 -4.07 9.67 -8.20
C LEU A 58 -2.91 9.94 -7.22
N TYR A 59 -1.78 10.48 -7.70
CA TYR A 59 -0.68 10.94 -6.86
C TYR A 59 -1.15 11.97 -5.84
N ASN A 60 -1.97 12.92 -6.28
CA ASN A 60 -2.51 13.96 -5.41
C ASN A 60 -3.40 13.39 -4.31
N VAL A 61 -4.17 12.34 -4.59
CA VAL A 61 -4.99 11.65 -3.57
C VAL A 61 -4.11 10.92 -2.57
N MET A 62 -3.12 10.15 -3.04
CA MET A 62 -2.22 9.37 -2.17
C MET A 62 -1.35 10.28 -1.29
N SER A 63 -0.95 11.45 -1.77
CA SER A 63 -0.19 12.44 -1.00
C SER A 63 -1.06 13.30 -0.07
N GLY A 64 -2.39 13.11 -0.07
CA GLY A 64 -3.31 13.90 0.74
C GLY A 64 -3.51 15.35 0.26
N GLY A 65 -3.33 15.60 -1.04
CA GLY A 65 -3.45 16.94 -1.63
C GLY A 65 -2.13 17.71 -1.74
N ALA A 66 -1.03 17.14 -1.25
CA ALA A 66 0.28 17.78 -1.24
C ALA A 66 0.79 18.13 -2.64
N VAL A 67 0.45 17.33 -3.66
CA VAL A 67 0.82 17.56 -5.05
C VAL A 67 0.16 18.82 -5.61
N ALA A 68 -1.15 19.00 -5.36
CA ALA A 68 -1.90 20.15 -5.87
C ALA A 68 -1.44 21.48 -5.26
N GLN A 69 -0.89 21.43 -4.07
CA GLN A 69 -0.36 22.61 -3.37
C GLN A 69 1.16 22.74 -3.50
N ALA A 70 1.82 21.87 -4.30
CA ALA A 70 3.29 21.82 -4.43
C ALA A 70 3.98 21.91 -3.06
N THR A 71 3.53 21.16 -2.08
CA THR A 71 4.11 21.26 -0.73
C THR A 71 5.45 20.52 -0.67
N VAL A 72 6.20 20.74 0.39
CA VAL A 72 7.48 20.05 0.63
C VAL A 72 7.32 18.53 0.56
N PHE A 73 6.16 17.99 0.94
CA PHE A 73 5.85 16.55 0.90
C PHE A 73 5.09 16.12 -0.36
N ALA A 74 5.15 16.90 -1.47
CA ALA A 74 4.42 16.59 -2.70
C ALA A 74 4.77 15.21 -3.28
N LEU A 75 6.04 14.78 -3.25
CA LEU A 75 6.42 13.42 -3.67
C LEU A 75 5.95 12.34 -2.69
N GLY A 76 5.64 12.71 -1.43
CA GLY A 76 5.16 11.79 -0.42
C GLY A 76 6.04 10.57 -0.20
N VAL A 77 5.43 9.39 -0.04
CA VAL A 77 6.08 8.09 0.13
C VAL A 77 6.37 7.37 -1.19
N GLN A 78 5.98 7.92 -2.34
CA GLN A 78 6.09 7.25 -3.64
C GLN A 78 7.52 6.84 -4.02
N PRO A 79 8.56 7.70 -3.86
CA PRO A 79 9.94 7.29 -4.16
C PRO A 79 10.37 6.08 -3.33
N TYR A 80 9.94 6.01 -2.06
CA TYR A 80 10.25 4.88 -1.18
C TYR A 80 9.52 3.60 -1.61
N ILE A 81 8.24 3.68 -1.98
CA ILE A 81 7.47 2.53 -2.46
C ILE A 81 8.14 1.96 -3.71
N ASN A 82 8.44 2.82 -4.70
CA ASN A 82 9.09 2.40 -5.94
C ASN A 82 10.46 1.76 -5.67
N SER A 83 11.26 2.35 -4.79
CA SER A 83 12.55 1.83 -4.37
C SER A 83 12.43 0.48 -3.68
N SER A 84 11.50 0.35 -2.74
CA SER A 84 11.24 -0.89 -2.02
C SER A 84 10.85 -2.03 -2.97
N ILE A 85 9.99 -1.75 -3.96
CA ILE A 85 9.60 -2.73 -4.99
C ILE A 85 10.83 -3.16 -5.79
N ILE A 86 11.61 -2.20 -6.29
CA ILE A 86 12.80 -2.49 -7.10
C ILE A 86 13.79 -3.33 -6.31
N ILE A 87 14.08 -2.97 -5.06
CA ILE A 87 15.02 -3.73 -4.23
C ILE A 87 14.48 -5.11 -3.88
N GLN A 88 13.20 -5.27 -3.61
CA GLN A 88 12.59 -6.59 -3.39
C GLN A 88 12.66 -7.49 -4.62
N LEU A 89 12.44 -6.95 -5.82
CA LEU A 89 12.62 -7.70 -7.07
C LEU A 89 14.10 -8.07 -7.29
N LEU A 90 15.02 -7.14 -7.02
CA LEU A 90 16.45 -7.37 -7.14
C LEU A 90 16.98 -8.38 -6.12
N THR A 91 16.40 -8.48 -4.92
CA THR A 91 16.77 -9.50 -3.94
C THR A 91 16.45 -10.93 -4.41
N ILE A 92 15.52 -11.09 -5.35
CA ILE A 92 15.24 -12.41 -5.95
C ILE A 92 16.10 -12.63 -7.20
N ALA A 93 16.34 -11.56 -7.99
CA ALA A 93 17.07 -11.64 -9.23
C ALA A 93 18.60 -11.77 -9.03
N ILE A 94 19.14 -11.18 -7.96
CA ILE A 94 20.59 -11.10 -7.69
C ILE A 94 20.93 -12.02 -6.52
N PRO A 95 21.69 -13.14 -6.75
CA PRO A 95 22.03 -14.10 -5.70
C PRO A 95 22.79 -13.51 -4.51
N ALA A 96 23.57 -12.44 -4.72
CA ALA A 96 24.27 -11.75 -3.63
C ALA A 96 23.29 -11.06 -2.65
N LEU A 97 22.23 -10.43 -3.19
CA LEU A 97 21.19 -9.79 -2.38
C LEU A 97 20.27 -10.84 -1.74
N GLU A 98 20.00 -11.95 -2.43
CA GLU A 98 19.24 -13.07 -1.87
C GLU A 98 19.92 -13.66 -0.63
N ARG A 99 21.24 -13.93 -0.70
CA ARG A 99 22.02 -14.39 0.44
C ARG A 99 22.00 -13.39 1.59
N LEU A 100 22.13 -12.09 1.27
CA LEU A 100 22.07 -11.04 2.28
C LEU A 100 20.69 -10.99 2.98
N ALA A 101 19.60 -11.25 2.23
CA ALA A 101 18.25 -11.25 2.77
C ALA A 101 17.94 -12.48 3.63
N ARG A 102 18.42 -13.67 3.23
CA ARG A 102 18.11 -14.95 3.88
C ARG A 102 19.12 -15.32 4.97
N ASP A 103 20.41 -15.20 4.66
CA ASP A 103 21.48 -15.70 5.51
C ASP A 103 22.07 -14.60 6.39
N GLY A 104 21.88 -13.33 6.04
CA GLY A 104 22.45 -12.17 6.74
C GLY A 104 21.77 -11.81 8.07
N GLY A 105 20.69 -12.51 8.47
CA GLY A 105 19.97 -12.23 9.71
C GLY A 105 19.56 -10.76 9.85
N GLU A 106 19.67 -10.20 11.05
CA GLU A 106 19.31 -8.79 11.34
C GLU A 106 20.26 -7.78 10.65
N GLU A 107 21.54 -8.11 10.51
CA GLU A 107 22.50 -7.23 9.80
C GLU A 107 22.21 -7.18 8.30
N GLY A 108 21.84 -8.31 7.70
CA GLY A 108 21.47 -8.39 6.31
C GLY A 108 20.22 -7.54 6.01
N LYS A 109 19.20 -7.64 6.86
CA LYS A 109 17.99 -6.81 6.75
C LYS A 109 18.32 -5.32 6.84
N LYS A 110 19.17 -4.89 7.80
CA LYS A 110 19.60 -3.49 7.93
C LYS A 110 20.36 -3.00 6.71
N LYS A 111 21.21 -3.84 6.10
CA LYS A 111 21.92 -3.49 4.85
C LYS A 111 20.95 -3.30 3.68
N ILE A 112 19.98 -4.21 3.51
CA ILE A 112 18.93 -4.07 2.47
C ILE A 112 18.12 -2.81 2.69
N GLN A 113 17.74 -2.49 3.92
CA GLN A 113 17.05 -1.26 4.26
C GLN A 113 17.88 -0.01 3.91
N SER A 114 19.19 -0.03 4.18
CA SER A 114 20.09 1.06 3.79
C SER A 114 20.17 1.23 2.27
N ILE A 115 20.26 0.13 1.50
CA ILE A 115 20.23 0.17 0.03
C ILE A 115 18.90 0.76 -0.46
N THR A 116 17.78 0.38 0.16
CA THR A 116 16.46 0.94 -0.16
C THR A 116 16.40 2.44 0.10
N ARG A 117 16.98 2.94 1.18
CA ARG A 117 17.06 4.39 1.48
C ARG A 117 17.86 5.15 0.40
N TYR A 118 19.03 4.64 0.00
CA TYR A 118 19.83 5.27 -1.07
C TYR A 118 19.09 5.27 -2.41
N ALA A 119 18.46 4.14 -2.77
CA ALA A 119 17.63 4.05 -3.96
C ALA A 119 16.44 5.02 -3.91
N THR A 120 15.83 5.21 -2.73
CA THR A 120 14.74 6.18 -2.53
C THR A 120 15.18 7.59 -2.84
N VAL A 121 16.34 8.00 -2.35
CA VAL A 121 16.90 9.34 -2.65
C VAL A 121 17.17 9.49 -4.14
N ALA A 122 17.77 8.48 -4.80
CA ALA A 122 18.03 8.51 -6.23
C ALA A 122 16.73 8.66 -7.06
N ILE A 123 15.69 7.90 -6.71
CA ILE A 123 14.37 8.01 -7.36
C ILE A 123 13.73 9.37 -7.08
N ALA A 124 13.83 9.89 -5.84
CA ALA A 124 13.32 11.19 -5.48
C ALA A 124 13.98 12.33 -6.28
N ILE A 125 15.29 12.23 -6.58
CA ILE A 125 16.00 13.17 -7.45
C ILE A 125 15.38 13.16 -8.86
N ILE A 126 15.21 11.97 -9.45
CA ILE A 126 14.65 11.82 -10.80
C ILE A 126 13.22 12.38 -10.85
N GLN A 127 12.38 12.04 -9.87
CA GLN A 127 11.01 12.51 -9.81
C GLN A 127 10.93 14.01 -9.52
N GLY A 128 11.77 14.55 -8.63
CA GLY A 128 11.81 15.96 -8.31
C GLY A 128 12.19 16.83 -9.51
N ILE A 129 13.19 16.38 -10.29
CA ILE A 129 13.59 17.03 -11.55
C ILE A 129 12.43 16.95 -12.56
N GLY A 130 11.81 15.78 -12.71
CA GLY A 130 10.66 15.60 -13.60
C GLY A 130 9.50 16.52 -13.24
N TYR A 131 9.21 16.66 -11.93
CA TYR A 131 8.15 17.54 -11.43
C TYR A 131 8.45 19.02 -11.70
N PHE A 132 9.71 19.44 -11.58
CA PHE A 132 10.14 20.78 -11.97
C PHE A 132 9.91 21.04 -13.46
N PHE A 133 10.31 20.12 -14.34
CA PHE A 133 10.07 20.28 -15.79
C PHE A 133 8.58 20.31 -16.14
N LEU A 134 7.77 19.49 -15.46
CA LEU A 134 6.32 19.54 -15.62
C LEU A 134 5.79 20.93 -15.30
N MET A 135 6.08 21.47 -14.12
CA MET A 135 5.61 22.80 -13.71
C MET A 135 6.13 23.90 -14.65
N LYS A 136 7.36 23.76 -15.16
CA LYS A 136 7.93 24.69 -16.14
C LYS A 136 7.18 24.67 -17.46
N ASN A 137 6.85 23.47 -17.99
CA ASN A 137 6.17 23.31 -19.27
C ASN A 137 4.75 23.89 -19.25
N TYR A 138 4.09 23.87 -18.10
CA TYR A 138 2.73 24.40 -17.92
C TYR A 138 2.69 25.84 -17.41
N GLY A 139 3.84 26.50 -17.27
CA GLY A 139 3.90 27.93 -16.87
C GLY A 139 3.47 28.17 -15.42
N ILE A 140 3.58 27.18 -14.55
CA ILE A 140 3.14 27.23 -13.14
C ILE A 140 4.21 27.90 -12.25
N LEU A 141 5.44 28.04 -12.76
CA LEU A 141 6.55 28.60 -11.99
C LEU A 141 6.56 30.14 -12.03
N ASN A 142 6.70 30.76 -10.85
CA ASN A 142 6.91 32.20 -10.73
C ASN A 142 8.30 32.65 -11.23
N SER A 143 9.29 31.75 -11.23
CA SER A 143 10.64 31.97 -11.71
C SER A 143 11.21 30.70 -12.33
N THR A 144 11.83 30.81 -13.50
CA THR A 144 12.49 29.72 -14.22
C THR A 144 14.02 29.71 -14.07
N SER A 145 14.54 30.45 -13.08
CA SER A 145 15.96 30.50 -12.75
C SER A 145 16.51 29.12 -12.35
N VAL A 146 17.79 28.88 -12.63
CA VAL A 146 18.52 27.68 -12.19
C VAL A 146 18.47 27.54 -10.65
N TRP A 147 18.52 28.67 -9.96
CA TRP A 147 18.38 28.69 -8.48
C TRP A 147 17.01 28.22 -8.03
N ALA A 148 15.92 28.64 -8.68
CA ALA A 148 14.57 28.17 -8.39
C ALA A 148 14.44 26.66 -8.65
N ALA A 149 15.02 26.16 -9.75
CA ALA A 149 15.06 24.72 -10.06
C ALA A 149 15.75 23.92 -8.94
N LEU A 150 16.89 24.40 -8.45
CA LEU A 150 17.63 23.74 -7.39
C LEU A 150 16.84 23.74 -6.08
N VAL A 151 16.28 24.88 -5.68
CA VAL A 151 15.49 24.99 -4.44
C VAL A 151 14.27 24.08 -4.47
N ILE A 152 13.50 24.09 -5.56
CA ILE A 152 12.31 23.24 -5.71
C ILE A 152 12.68 21.76 -5.65
N THR A 153 13.69 21.33 -6.42
CA THR A 153 14.10 19.92 -6.48
C THR A 153 14.64 19.44 -5.15
N VAL A 154 15.52 20.22 -4.49
CA VAL A 154 16.07 19.87 -3.18
C VAL A 154 14.97 19.83 -2.11
N SER A 155 14.00 20.75 -2.14
CA SER A 155 12.86 20.74 -1.21
C SER A 155 12.03 19.45 -1.34
N PHE A 156 11.75 19.00 -2.56
CA PHE A 156 11.03 17.75 -2.79
C PHE A 156 11.82 16.51 -2.35
N ILE A 157 13.13 16.47 -2.60
CA ILE A 157 14.00 15.37 -2.17
C ILE A 157 14.06 15.32 -0.64
N ALA A 158 14.29 16.47 0.01
CA ALA A 158 14.36 16.56 1.45
C ALA A 158 13.02 16.14 2.09
N GLY A 159 11.90 16.63 1.54
CA GLY A 159 10.57 16.28 2.00
C GLY A 159 10.27 14.79 1.89
N SER A 160 10.55 14.16 0.74
CA SER A 160 10.35 12.72 0.54
C SER A 160 11.24 11.88 1.46
N SER A 161 12.51 12.29 1.64
CA SER A 161 13.43 11.61 2.56
C SER A 161 12.95 11.70 4.01
N PHE A 162 12.40 12.85 4.40
CA PHE A 162 11.83 13.04 5.74
C PHE A 162 10.56 12.22 5.95
N VAL A 163 9.67 12.14 4.95
CA VAL A 163 8.48 11.28 5.00
C VAL A 163 8.86 9.80 5.10
N MET A 164 9.87 9.35 4.36
CA MET A 164 10.43 8.00 4.49
C MET A 164 10.90 7.74 5.91
N TRP A 165 11.71 8.64 6.48
CA TRP A 165 12.19 8.54 7.87
C TRP A 165 11.04 8.49 8.87
N MET A 166 10.02 9.33 8.72
CA MET A 166 8.81 9.28 9.56
C MET A 166 8.10 7.92 9.49
N GLY A 167 8.00 7.34 8.30
CA GLY A 167 7.43 6.00 8.10
C GLY A 167 8.22 4.91 8.83
N GLU A 168 9.56 4.97 8.77
CA GLU A 168 10.41 4.04 9.49
C GLU A 168 10.29 4.21 11.01
N GLN A 169 10.21 5.45 11.51
CA GLN A 169 10.01 5.72 12.94
C GLN A 169 8.67 5.16 13.45
N ILE A 170 7.58 5.29 12.68
CA ILE A 170 6.30 4.66 13.05
C ILE A 170 6.44 3.14 13.08
N THR A 171 7.15 2.53 12.14
CA THR A 171 7.32 1.07 12.09
C THR A 171 8.12 0.56 13.29
N GLU A 172 9.15 1.30 13.74
CA GLU A 172 10.03 0.90 14.83
C GLU A 172 9.42 1.19 16.20
N PHE A 173 8.92 2.40 16.42
CA PHE A 173 8.45 2.86 17.73
C PHE A 173 6.93 3.03 17.84
N GLY A 174 6.20 2.92 16.75
CA GLY A 174 4.75 3.09 16.67
C GLY A 174 4.00 1.76 16.59
N ILE A 175 2.93 1.77 15.78
CA ILE A 175 2.03 0.64 15.58
C ILE A 175 1.98 0.28 14.10
N GLY A 176 2.14 -1.00 13.78
CA GLY A 176 1.98 -1.51 12.42
C GLY A 176 3.03 -1.00 11.42
N ASN A 177 2.68 -0.99 10.13
CA ASN A 177 3.56 -0.52 9.06
C ASN A 177 3.43 1.00 8.88
N GLY A 178 4.47 1.75 9.21
CA GLY A 178 4.43 3.21 9.20
C GLY A 178 4.17 3.82 7.82
N ILE A 179 4.71 3.23 6.75
CA ILE A 179 4.46 3.69 5.38
C ILE A 179 2.98 3.56 5.01
N SER A 180 2.38 2.41 5.33
CA SER A 180 0.96 2.18 5.11
C SER A 180 0.08 3.16 5.92
N ILE A 181 0.47 3.47 7.16
CA ILE A 181 -0.24 4.42 8.02
C ILE A 181 -0.14 5.84 7.48
N ILE A 182 1.00 6.26 6.94
CA ILE A 182 1.14 7.57 6.29
C ILE A 182 0.25 7.65 5.05
N LEU A 183 0.20 6.61 4.22
CA LEU A 183 -0.71 6.52 3.08
C LEU A 183 -2.18 6.60 3.52
N PHE A 184 -2.53 5.84 4.55
CA PHE A 184 -3.87 5.88 5.16
C PHE A 184 -4.25 7.30 5.59
N ALA A 185 -3.36 7.99 6.31
CA ALA A 185 -3.59 9.36 6.76
C ALA A 185 -3.72 10.34 5.58
N GLY A 186 -2.90 10.18 4.53
CA GLY A 186 -2.97 10.97 3.31
C GLY A 186 -4.33 10.83 2.63
N ILE A 187 -4.78 9.60 2.39
CA ILE A 187 -6.06 9.32 1.75
C ILE A 187 -7.23 9.82 2.60
N LEU A 188 -7.22 9.52 3.90
CA LEU A 188 -8.29 9.92 4.82
C LEU A 188 -8.46 11.44 4.90
N SER A 189 -7.36 12.18 4.79
CA SER A 189 -7.38 13.65 4.82
C SER A 189 -8.12 14.28 3.63
N ARG A 190 -8.35 13.53 2.54
CA ARG A 190 -9.10 13.98 1.35
C ARG A 190 -10.61 13.73 1.45
N VAL A 191 -11.06 12.93 2.41
CA VAL A 191 -12.49 12.61 2.57
C VAL A 191 -13.35 13.87 2.73
N PRO A 192 -12.98 14.88 3.54
CA PRO A 192 -13.77 16.12 3.62
C PRO A 192 -13.89 16.84 2.27
N THR A 193 -12.80 16.90 1.50
CA THR A 193 -12.80 17.52 0.16
C THR A 193 -13.69 16.75 -0.81
N MET A 194 -13.68 15.41 -0.76
CA MET A 194 -14.58 14.59 -1.59
C MET A 194 -16.05 14.83 -1.24
N VAL A 195 -16.36 14.96 0.04
CA VAL A 195 -17.71 15.27 0.50
C VAL A 195 -18.14 16.66 0.02
N SER A 196 -17.29 17.70 0.13
CA SER A 196 -17.61 19.02 -0.38
C SER A 196 -17.83 19.04 -1.88
N GLN A 197 -17.00 18.37 -2.67
CA GLN A 197 -17.18 18.22 -4.13
C GLN A 197 -18.50 17.52 -4.48
N MET A 198 -18.92 16.52 -3.71
CA MET A 198 -20.25 15.90 -3.89
C MET A 198 -21.38 16.89 -3.62
N VAL A 199 -21.29 17.67 -2.54
CA VAL A 199 -22.29 18.69 -2.19
C VAL A 199 -22.37 19.78 -3.27
N ASP A 200 -21.21 20.23 -3.77
CA ASP A 200 -21.14 21.25 -4.83
C ASP A 200 -21.71 20.71 -6.15
N GLY A 201 -21.44 19.45 -6.47
CA GLY A 201 -22.06 18.77 -7.61
C GLY A 201 -23.59 18.67 -7.52
N PHE A 202 -24.13 18.51 -6.30
CA PHE A 202 -25.56 18.59 -6.04
C PHE A 202 -26.12 20.00 -6.27
N ARG A 203 -25.45 21.00 -5.72
CA ARG A 203 -25.87 22.41 -5.87
C ARG A 203 -25.83 22.87 -7.33
N ALA A 204 -24.84 22.40 -8.09
CA ALA A 204 -24.70 22.69 -9.51
C ALA A 204 -25.67 21.88 -10.40
N GLY A 205 -26.44 20.94 -9.85
CA GLY A 205 -27.36 20.09 -10.60
C GLY A 205 -26.71 19.03 -11.49
N THR A 206 -25.40 18.88 -11.41
CA THR A 206 -24.61 17.88 -12.17
C THR A 206 -24.74 16.47 -11.59
N LEU A 207 -24.97 16.36 -10.28
CA LEU A 207 -25.19 15.10 -9.58
C LEU A 207 -26.66 14.96 -9.18
N LYS A 208 -27.30 13.88 -9.63
CA LYS A 208 -28.62 13.51 -9.16
C LYS A 208 -28.55 12.82 -7.80
N TRP A 209 -29.54 13.01 -6.94
CA TRP A 209 -29.56 12.48 -5.57
C TRP A 209 -29.38 10.95 -5.50
N TRP A 210 -29.94 10.21 -6.47
CA TRP A 210 -29.79 8.76 -6.53
C TRP A 210 -28.35 8.29 -6.87
N MET A 211 -27.58 9.12 -7.61
CA MET A 211 -26.17 8.84 -7.90
C MET A 211 -25.32 8.89 -6.62
N ALA A 212 -25.56 9.89 -5.77
CA ALA A 212 -24.84 9.96 -4.50
C ALA A 212 -25.23 8.83 -3.55
N LEU A 213 -26.51 8.45 -3.51
CA LEU A 213 -26.95 7.30 -2.75
C LEU A 213 -26.23 6.03 -3.24
N LEU A 214 -26.14 5.81 -4.54
CA LEU A 214 -25.46 4.67 -5.16
C LEU A 214 -23.96 4.65 -4.78
N VAL A 215 -23.30 5.82 -4.76
CA VAL A 215 -21.89 5.93 -4.33
C VAL A 215 -21.72 5.54 -2.87
N ILE A 216 -22.54 6.10 -1.99
CA ILE A 216 -22.46 5.82 -0.54
C ILE A 216 -22.71 4.34 -0.28
N VAL A 217 -23.77 3.77 -0.86
CA VAL A 217 -24.09 2.35 -0.74
C VAL A 217 -22.97 1.49 -1.34
N GLY A 218 -22.42 1.88 -2.49
CA GLY A 218 -21.30 1.18 -3.13
C GLY A 218 -20.05 1.16 -2.26
N ILE A 219 -19.68 2.29 -1.66
CA ILE A 219 -18.52 2.36 -0.72
C ILE A 219 -18.77 1.49 0.51
N LEU A 220 -19.95 1.55 1.12
CA LEU A 220 -20.31 0.71 2.27
C LEU A 220 -20.24 -0.78 1.93
N LEU A 221 -20.76 -1.17 0.77
CA LEU A 221 -20.74 -2.55 0.29
C LEU A 221 -19.29 -3.01 0.04
N LEU A 222 -18.44 -2.15 -0.53
CA LEU A 222 -17.02 -2.43 -0.70
C LEU A 222 -16.31 -2.61 0.66
N ILE A 223 -16.58 -1.76 1.64
CA ILE A 223 -15.99 -1.88 2.98
C ILE A 223 -16.38 -3.23 3.61
N VAL A 224 -17.65 -3.62 3.54
CA VAL A 224 -18.14 -4.90 4.06
C VAL A 224 -17.46 -6.06 3.33
N LEU A 225 -17.40 -6.03 2.00
CA LEU A 225 -16.76 -7.06 1.19
C LEU A 225 -15.27 -7.21 1.52
N ILE A 226 -14.54 -6.09 1.62
CA ILE A 226 -13.11 -6.09 1.95
C ILE A 226 -12.88 -6.66 3.36
N THR A 227 -13.68 -6.24 4.33
CA THR A 227 -13.58 -6.72 5.71
C THR A 227 -13.87 -8.21 5.80
N TRP A 228 -14.88 -8.69 5.09
CA TRP A 228 -15.27 -10.09 5.08
C TRP A 228 -14.19 -11.00 4.47
N VAL A 229 -13.64 -10.63 3.32
CA VAL A 229 -12.60 -11.44 2.65
C VAL A 229 -11.26 -11.37 3.40
N ASN A 230 -10.88 -10.21 3.94
CA ASN A 230 -9.64 -10.10 4.74
C ASN A 230 -9.72 -10.86 6.09
N GLY A 231 -10.93 -11.08 6.60
CA GLY A 231 -11.16 -11.93 7.78
C GLY A 231 -11.26 -13.42 7.46
N ALA A 232 -11.37 -13.80 6.18
CA ALA A 232 -11.54 -15.18 5.77
C ALA A 232 -10.22 -15.97 5.85
N GLU A 233 -10.28 -17.17 6.46
CA GLU A 233 -9.15 -18.05 6.67
C GLU A 233 -9.44 -19.47 6.19
N ARG A 234 -8.50 -20.11 5.52
CA ARG A 234 -8.49 -21.55 5.26
C ARG A 234 -7.73 -22.25 6.39
N ARG A 235 -8.42 -22.96 7.25
CA ARG A 235 -7.83 -23.71 8.37
C ARG A 235 -7.47 -25.11 7.92
N ILE A 236 -6.17 -25.44 7.96
CA ILE A 236 -5.64 -26.78 7.65
C ILE A 236 -5.48 -27.51 9.01
N PRO A 237 -6.13 -28.69 9.21
CA PRO A 237 -5.97 -29.43 10.46
C PRO A 237 -4.55 -30.01 10.56
N VAL A 238 -3.91 -29.80 11.71
CA VAL A 238 -2.61 -30.34 12.06
C VAL A 238 -2.76 -31.17 13.34
N GLN A 239 -2.22 -32.37 13.34
CA GLN A 239 -2.19 -33.26 14.50
C GLN A 239 -0.74 -33.39 14.99
N TYR A 240 -0.59 -33.34 16.30
CA TYR A 240 0.70 -33.60 16.94
C TYR A 240 0.70 -35.00 17.55
N ALA A 241 1.80 -35.75 17.36
CA ALA A 241 1.98 -37.07 17.91
C ALA A 241 1.93 -37.00 19.45
N LYS A 242 1.22 -37.95 20.06
CA LYS A 242 1.22 -38.10 21.51
C LYS A 242 2.61 -38.53 21.96
N ARG A 243 3.18 -37.83 22.93
CA ARG A 243 4.48 -38.16 23.50
C ARG A 243 4.26 -38.70 24.92
N GLN A 244 4.71 -39.92 25.18
CA GLN A 244 4.68 -40.50 26.50
C GLN A 244 5.98 -40.17 27.21
N VAL A 245 5.90 -39.47 28.33
CA VAL A 245 7.05 -39.20 29.22
C VAL A 245 6.73 -39.83 30.56
N GLY A 246 7.36 -41.00 30.82
CA GLY A 246 7.05 -41.83 31.98
C GLY A 246 5.62 -42.39 31.91
N ARG A 247 4.86 -42.26 33.02
CA ARG A 247 3.46 -42.68 33.11
C ARG A 247 2.43 -41.66 32.59
N LYS A 248 2.85 -40.44 32.24
CA LYS A 248 1.95 -39.38 31.79
C LYS A 248 2.01 -39.23 30.26
N MET A 249 0.87 -39.23 29.61
CA MET A 249 0.73 -38.92 28.20
C MET A 249 0.62 -37.40 28.03
N TYR A 250 1.59 -36.83 27.29
CA TYR A 250 1.60 -35.43 26.86
C TYR A 250 1.37 -35.34 25.34
N GLY A 251 0.55 -34.39 24.88
CA GLY A 251 0.27 -34.17 23.46
C GLY A 251 -1.01 -34.82 22.98
N GLY A 252 -1.24 -34.79 21.69
CA GLY A 252 -2.48 -35.22 21.03
C GLY A 252 -3.47 -34.08 20.85
N GLN A 253 -3.06 -32.82 21.05
CA GLN A 253 -3.91 -31.68 20.69
C GLN A 253 -3.93 -31.54 19.16
N SER A 254 -5.15 -31.48 18.62
CA SER A 254 -5.37 -31.07 17.23
C SER A 254 -5.29 -29.54 17.17
N SER A 255 -4.40 -29.04 16.38
CA SER A 255 -4.25 -27.61 16.07
C SER A 255 -4.65 -27.36 14.62
N THR A 256 -4.81 -26.12 14.26
CA THR A 256 -5.07 -25.74 12.86
C THR A 256 -4.00 -24.75 12.39
N LEU A 257 -3.52 -24.91 11.16
CA LEU A 257 -2.69 -23.94 10.49
C LEU A 257 -3.61 -22.97 9.72
N PRO A 258 -3.81 -21.74 10.23
CA PRO A 258 -4.66 -20.76 9.54
C PRO A 258 -3.90 -20.16 8.35
N MET A 259 -4.52 -20.18 7.18
CA MET A 259 -4.03 -19.52 5.96
C MET A 259 -5.05 -18.45 5.57
N LYS A 260 -4.68 -17.17 5.65
CA LYS A 260 -5.56 -16.07 5.24
C LYS A 260 -5.81 -16.13 3.73
N VAL A 261 -7.03 -15.81 3.31
CA VAL A 261 -7.38 -15.74 1.88
C VAL A 261 -6.61 -14.61 1.19
N ASN A 262 -6.46 -13.47 1.85
CA ASN A 262 -5.59 -12.39 1.42
C ASN A 262 -4.31 -12.39 2.28
N MET A 263 -3.33 -13.23 1.92
CA MET A 263 -2.05 -13.30 2.63
C MET A 263 -1.17 -12.09 2.38
N SER A 264 -1.26 -11.53 1.18
CA SER A 264 -0.39 -10.45 0.73
C SER A 264 -0.83 -9.06 1.21
N GLY A 265 -2.02 -8.95 1.83
CA GLY A 265 -2.57 -7.67 2.29
C GLY A 265 -2.86 -6.72 1.13
N VAL A 266 -2.53 -5.45 1.33
CA VAL A 266 -2.76 -4.36 0.37
C VAL A 266 -1.55 -4.12 -0.55
N LEU A 267 -0.38 -4.66 -0.20
CA LEU A 267 0.89 -4.40 -0.89
C LEU A 267 0.88 -4.73 -2.39
N PRO A 268 0.29 -5.85 -2.87
CA PRO A 268 0.22 -6.14 -4.31
C PRO A 268 -0.51 -5.07 -5.11
N ILE A 269 -1.54 -4.45 -4.55
CA ILE A 269 -2.28 -3.37 -5.21
C ILE A 269 -1.41 -2.12 -5.34
N ILE A 270 -0.72 -1.75 -4.25
CA ILE A 270 0.17 -0.59 -4.23
C ILE A 270 1.30 -0.78 -5.24
N PHE A 271 1.88 -1.98 -5.32
CA PHE A 271 2.95 -2.31 -6.25
C PHE A 271 2.48 -2.33 -7.71
N ALA A 272 1.37 -3.00 -7.98
CA ALA A 272 0.77 -3.01 -9.31
C ALA A 272 0.44 -1.60 -9.79
N GLN A 273 -0.12 -0.76 -8.90
CA GLN A 273 -0.43 0.63 -9.19
C GLN A 273 0.83 1.46 -9.47
N SER A 274 1.88 1.31 -8.66
CA SER A 274 3.12 2.03 -8.83
C SER A 274 3.78 1.73 -10.18
N ILE A 275 3.80 0.46 -10.60
CA ILE A 275 4.35 0.07 -11.90
C ILE A 275 3.44 0.51 -13.05
N ALA A 276 2.12 0.36 -12.92
CA ALA A 276 1.18 0.80 -13.95
C ALA A 276 1.22 2.32 -14.19
N MET A 277 1.65 3.09 -13.18
CA MET A 277 1.80 4.54 -13.29
C MET A 277 3.11 4.99 -13.94
N ILE A 278 4.15 4.16 -14.01
CA ILE A 278 5.48 4.56 -14.54
C ILE A 278 5.38 5.13 -15.96
N PRO A 279 4.73 4.47 -16.93
CA PRO A 279 4.66 5.00 -18.31
C PRO A 279 3.96 6.36 -18.39
N SER A 280 2.83 6.50 -17.68
CA SER A 280 2.08 7.76 -17.65
C SER A 280 2.82 8.87 -16.90
N THR A 281 3.61 8.53 -15.89
CA THR A 281 4.48 9.49 -15.17
C THR A 281 5.60 9.99 -16.08
N ILE A 282 6.25 9.10 -16.82
CA ILE A 282 7.29 9.47 -17.80
C ILE A 282 6.68 10.38 -18.88
N ALA A 283 5.49 10.03 -19.38
CA ALA A 283 4.79 10.84 -20.36
C ALA A 283 4.43 12.24 -19.87
N ALA A 284 4.06 12.38 -18.60
CA ALA A 284 3.76 13.68 -18.00
C ALA A 284 4.99 14.59 -17.90
N PHE A 285 6.19 14.00 -17.78
CA PHE A 285 7.46 14.75 -17.73
C PHE A 285 8.01 15.09 -19.12
N CYS A 286 7.57 14.39 -20.17
CA CYS A 286 7.95 14.65 -21.55
C CYS A 286 6.98 15.62 -22.22
N LYS A 287 7.40 16.25 -23.32
CA LYS A 287 6.49 17.02 -24.18
C LYS A 287 5.41 16.08 -24.74
N GLN A 288 4.16 16.53 -24.70
CA GLN A 288 3.07 15.75 -25.28
C GLN A 288 3.35 15.44 -26.76
N PRO A 289 3.31 14.17 -27.16
CA PRO A 289 3.51 13.80 -28.57
C PRO A 289 2.36 14.32 -29.41
N LYS A 290 2.67 14.64 -30.67
CA LYS A 290 1.66 15.10 -31.65
C LYS A 290 0.64 14.00 -31.91
N GLU A 291 -0.61 14.38 -32.11
CA GLU A 291 -1.68 13.47 -32.56
C GLU A 291 -1.25 12.74 -33.83
N GLY A 292 -1.51 11.42 -33.87
CA GLY A 292 -1.11 10.56 -35.00
C GLY A 292 0.25 9.86 -34.85
N THR A 293 1.04 10.16 -33.79
CA THR A 293 2.29 9.44 -33.53
C THR A 293 2.01 8.14 -32.76
N PHE A 294 2.82 7.09 -33.02
CA PHE A 294 2.74 5.80 -32.29
C PHE A 294 2.75 6.02 -30.75
N TRP A 295 3.56 6.94 -30.27
CA TRP A 295 3.63 7.30 -28.83
C TRP A 295 2.31 7.90 -28.30
N TYR A 296 1.61 8.70 -29.11
CA TYR A 296 0.30 9.23 -28.73
C TYR A 296 -0.74 8.10 -28.56
N GLY A 297 -0.77 7.16 -29.51
CA GLY A 297 -1.62 5.97 -29.41
C GLY A 297 -1.28 5.09 -28.21
N PHE A 298 0.01 4.87 -27.95
CA PHE A 298 0.49 4.07 -26.80
C PHE A 298 0.12 4.74 -25.47
N LEU A 299 0.29 6.04 -25.33
CA LEU A 299 -0.06 6.79 -24.12
C LEU A 299 -1.56 6.81 -23.85
N ASN A 300 -2.39 6.98 -24.90
CA ASN A 300 -3.83 6.88 -24.78
C ASN A 300 -4.30 5.46 -24.41
N ALA A 301 -3.59 4.44 -24.87
CA ALA A 301 -3.89 3.06 -24.51
C ALA A 301 -3.57 2.73 -23.03
N ILE A 302 -2.58 3.42 -22.43
CA ILE A 302 -2.17 3.27 -21.03
C ILE A 302 -2.85 4.29 -20.10
N ASP A 303 -3.67 5.19 -20.65
CA ASP A 303 -4.43 6.10 -19.80
C ASP A 303 -5.38 5.33 -18.86
N THR A 304 -5.55 5.83 -17.64
CA THR A 304 -6.38 5.21 -16.58
C THR A 304 -7.84 4.96 -17.02
N LYS A 305 -8.32 5.69 -18.03
CA LYS A 305 -9.63 5.51 -18.64
C LYS A 305 -9.69 4.37 -19.66
N SER A 306 -8.56 3.86 -20.11
CA SER A 306 -8.49 2.82 -21.14
C SER A 306 -8.83 1.44 -20.56
N VAL A 307 -9.55 0.63 -21.35
CA VAL A 307 -9.80 -0.77 -21.01
C VAL A 307 -8.48 -1.57 -20.95
N LEU A 308 -7.52 -1.23 -21.80
CA LEU A 308 -6.21 -1.88 -21.83
C LEU A 308 -5.45 -1.64 -20.53
N TYR A 309 -5.50 -0.43 -19.96
CA TYR A 309 -4.94 -0.13 -18.65
C TYR A 309 -5.59 -0.99 -17.55
N MET A 310 -6.92 -1.12 -17.55
CA MET A 310 -7.63 -1.93 -16.56
C MET A 310 -7.23 -3.40 -16.63
N ILE A 311 -7.08 -3.97 -17.82
CA ILE A 311 -6.62 -5.36 -18.02
C ILE A 311 -5.17 -5.51 -17.54
N PHE A 312 -4.27 -4.59 -17.93
CA PHE A 312 -2.88 -4.61 -17.51
C PHE A 312 -2.75 -4.50 -15.99
N TYR A 313 -3.48 -3.58 -15.38
CA TYR A 313 -3.51 -3.40 -13.93
C TYR A 313 -4.02 -4.64 -13.20
N PHE A 314 -5.07 -5.29 -13.71
CA PHE A 314 -5.60 -6.54 -13.19
C PHE A 314 -4.54 -7.66 -13.20
N LEU A 315 -3.88 -7.84 -14.34
CA LEU A 315 -2.83 -8.85 -14.49
C LEU A 315 -1.65 -8.57 -13.56
N MET A 316 -1.28 -7.30 -13.40
CA MET A 316 -0.23 -6.89 -12.46
C MET A 316 -0.61 -7.20 -11.01
N ILE A 317 -1.85 -6.97 -10.60
CA ILE A 317 -2.31 -7.32 -9.25
C ILE A 317 -2.19 -8.84 -9.03
N ILE A 318 -2.59 -9.67 -10.01
CA ILE A 318 -2.45 -11.12 -9.90
C ILE A 318 -0.97 -11.51 -9.80
N ALA A 319 -0.12 -10.98 -10.67
CA ALA A 319 1.31 -11.29 -10.68
C ALA A 319 1.96 -10.92 -9.33
N PHE A 320 1.71 -9.73 -8.81
CA PHE A 320 2.26 -9.30 -7.52
C PHE A 320 1.66 -10.04 -6.33
N SER A 321 0.41 -10.46 -6.39
CA SER A 321 -0.19 -11.29 -5.34
C SER A 321 0.50 -12.64 -5.23
N TYR A 322 0.78 -13.30 -6.35
CA TYR A 322 1.56 -14.54 -6.37
C TYR A 322 3.00 -14.32 -5.91
N PHE A 323 3.64 -13.29 -6.43
CA PHE A 323 5.00 -12.91 -6.05
C PHE A 323 5.12 -12.71 -4.53
N TYR A 324 4.21 -11.94 -3.94
CA TYR A 324 4.23 -11.66 -2.52
C TYR A 324 3.90 -12.88 -1.66
N ALA A 325 2.95 -13.70 -2.10
CA ALA A 325 2.59 -14.93 -1.40
C ALA A 325 3.77 -15.91 -1.31
N THR A 326 4.59 -16.02 -2.38
CA THR A 326 5.78 -16.89 -2.39
C THR A 326 6.93 -16.38 -1.52
N ILE A 327 7.06 -15.06 -1.35
CA ILE A 327 8.06 -14.47 -0.45
C ILE A 327 7.64 -14.66 1.02
N GLN A 328 6.37 -14.39 1.31
CA GLN A 328 5.89 -14.33 2.69
C GLN A 328 5.65 -15.72 3.30
N PHE A 329 5.38 -16.72 2.47
CA PHE A 329 5.01 -18.04 2.90
C PHE A 329 5.87 -19.10 2.23
N ASN A 330 6.76 -19.73 3.01
CA ASN A 330 7.63 -20.81 2.54
C ASN A 330 7.08 -22.17 2.97
N PRO A 331 6.42 -22.92 2.07
CA PRO A 331 5.81 -24.22 2.40
C PRO A 331 6.81 -25.27 2.86
N VAL A 332 8.05 -25.23 2.34
CA VAL A 332 9.11 -26.18 2.71
C VAL A 332 9.56 -25.95 4.15
N GLU A 333 9.77 -24.70 4.55
CA GLU A 333 10.16 -24.33 5.89
C GLU A 333 9.07 -24.70 6.91
N ILE A 334 7.80 -24.41 6.59
CA ILE A 334 6.66 -24.75 7.44
C ILE A 334 6.54 -26.26 7.61
N SER A 335 6.67 -27.04 6.52
CA SER A 335 6.64 -28.49 6.57
C SER A 335 7.77 -29.07 7.41
N ASN A 336 8.98 -28.50 7.32
CA ASN A 336 10.13 -28.89 8.13
C ASN A 336 9.93 -28.54 9.61
N ASN A 337 9.37 -27.40 9.91
CA ASN A 337 9.05 -26.98 11.27
C ASN A 337 7.96 -27.88 11.90
N LEU A 338 6.92 -28.22 11.14
CA LEU A 338 5.91 -29.20 11.57
C LEU A 338 6.55 -30.54 11.87
N LYS A 339 7.41 -31.06 10.96
CA LYS A 339 8.11 -32.32 11.16
C LYS A 339 9.00 -32.32 12.41
N LYS A 340 9.78 -31.24 12.64
CA LYS A 340 10.64 -31.10 13.83
C LYS A 340 9.84 -31.10 15.13
N ASN A 341 8.63 -30.52 15.12
CA ASN A 341 7.76 -30.43 16.28
C ASN A 341 6.83 -31.65 16.43
N GLY A 342 7.00 -32.71 15.61
CA GLY A 342 6.17 -33.92 15.65
C GLY A 342 4.74 -33.71 15.15
N GLY A 343 4.51 -32.61 14.41
CA GLY A 343 3.21 -32.29 13.78
C GLY A 343 3.11 -32.92 12.38
N PHE A 344 1.91 -33.33 11.99
CA PHE A 344 1.61 -33.83 10.66
C PHE A 344 0.20 -33.43 10.24
N ILE A 345 -0.01 -33.37 8.91
CA ILE A 345 -1.33 -33.13 8.33
C ILE A 345 -1.95 -34.50 8.04
N PRO A 346 -3.17 -34.78 8.53
CA PRO A 346 -3.85 -36.04 8.27
C PRO A 346 -3.93 -36.35 6.77
N GLY A 347 -3.53 -37.56 6.38
CA GLY A 347 -3.51 -38.01 4.99
C GLY A 347 -2.23 -37.71 4.22
N PHE A 348 -1.26 -36.97 4.79
CA PHE A 348 0.01 -36.65 4.16
C PHE A 348 1.20 -37.07 5.02
N ARG A 349 2.24 -37.65 4.37
CA ARG A 349 3.48 -37.98 5.08
C ARG A 349 4.25 -36.70 5.42
N PRO A 350 4.86 -36.60 6.63
CA PRO A 350 5.68 -35.46 7.01
C PRO A 350 6.86 -35.24 6.04
N GLY A 351 7.17 -33.99 5.73
CA GLY A 351 8.26 -33.60 4.82
C GLY A 351 7.75 -33.14 3.45
N ASN A 352 8.41 -33.52 2.37
CA ASN A 352 8.10 -33.04 1.01
C ASN A 352 6.64 -33.21 0.56
N PRO A 353 5.94 -34.32 0.85
CA PRO A 353 4.51 -34.44 0.50
C PRO A 353 3.62 -33.41 1.20
N THR A 354 3.93 -33.10 2.47
CA THR A 354 3.25 -32.05 3.23
C THR A 354 3.54 -30.67 2.65
N ALA A 355 4.79 -30.38 2.26
CA ALA A 355 5.16 -29.14 1.59
C ALA A 355 4.40 -28.95 0.26
N ALA A 356 4.34 -30.01 -0.57
CA ALA A 356 3.59 -29.99 -1.83
C ALA A 356 2.10 -29.76 -1.65
N PHE A 357 1.49 -30.35 -0.61
CA PHE A 357 0.09 -30.10 -0.26
C PHE A 357 -0.13 -28.64 0.15
N ILE A 358 0.70 -28.12 1.05
CA ILE A 358 0.64 -26.72 1.52
C ILE A 358 0.79 -25.77 0.33
N GLN A 359 1.76 -26.03 -0.58
CA GLN A 359 1.96 -25.25 -1.81
C GLN A 359 0.72 -25.25 -2.71
N LYS A 360 0.08 -26.41 -2.88
CA LYS A 360 -1.15 -26.52 -3.68
C LYS A 360 -2.31 -25.72 -3.08
N VAL A 361 -2.46 -25.72 -1.75
CA VAL A 361 -3.47 -24.93 -1.05
C VAL A 361 -3.14 -23.46 -1.18
N LEU A 362 -1.88 -23.06 -0.95
CA LEU A 362 -1.39 -21.70 -1.10
C LEU A 362 -1.74 -21.13 -2.49
N ASN A 363 -1.40 -21.85 -3.55
CA ASN A 363 -1.65 -21.39 -4.91
C ASN A 363 -3.15 -21.16 -5.19
N LYS A 364 -4.03 -22.04 -4.69
CA LYS A 364 -5.48 -21.88 -4.85
C LYS A 364 -6.04 -20.70 -4.06
N VAL A 365 -5.59 -20.54 -2.82
CA VAL A 365 -6.02 -19.45 -1.95
C VAL A 365 -5.51 -18.11 -2.49
N THR A 366 -4.24 -18.06 -2.94
CA THR A 366 -3.66 -16.87 -3.55
C THR A 366 -4.36 -16.49 -4.85
N LEU A 367 -4.74 -17.46 -5.71
CA LEU A 367 -5.50 -17.17 -6.93
C LEU A 367 -6.83 -16.49 -6.61
N PHE A 368 -7.58 -17.06 -5.66
CA PHE A 368 -8.86 -16.48 -5.24
C PHE A 368 -8.67 -15.06 -4.67
N GLY A 369 -7.69 -14.89 -3.77
CA GLY A 369 -7.35 -13.58 -3.19
C GLY A 369 -6.92 -12.55 -4.24
N ALA A 370 -6.09 -12.96 -5.21
CA ALA A 370 -5.61 -12.10 -6.29
C ALA A 370 -6.72 -11.65 -7.24
N VAL A 371 -7.59 -12.57 -7.66
CA VAL A 371 -8.77 -12.25 -8.50
C VAL A 371 -9.72 -11.33 -7.75
N TYR A 372 -9.99 -11.61 -6.49
CA TYR A 372 -10.79 -10.75 -5.63
C TYR A 372 -10.20 -9.32 -5.55
N LEU A 373 -8.90 -9.19 -5.21
CA LEU A 373 -8.23 -7.90 -5.13
C LEU A 373 -8.29 -7.15 -6.47
N GLY A 374 -8.09 -7.86 -7.59
CA GLY A 374 -8.17 -7.29 -8.93
C GLY A 374 -9.56 -6.77 -9.26
N ILE A 375 -10.61 -7.54 -8.97
CA ILE A 375 -12.01 -7.11 -9.19
C ILE A 375 -12.33 -5.87 -8.37
N VAL A 376 -12.01 -5.89 -7.06
CA VAL A 376 -12.28 -4.78 -6.15
C VAL A 376 -11.49 -3.52 -6.54
N ALA A 377 -10.27 -3.66 -7.06
CA ALA A 377 -9.45 -2.54 -7.53
C ALA A 377 -9.98 -1.91 -8.83
N ILE A 378 -10.54 -2.73 -9.74
CA ILE A 378 -11.02 -2.25 -11.04
C ILE A 378 -12.47 -1.74 -10.99
N LEU A 379 -13.29 -2.31 -10.11
CA LEU A 379 -14.72 -1.97 -10.02
C LEU A 379 -14.97 -0.46 -9.90
N PRO A 380 -14.25 0.31 -9.09
CA PRO A 380 -14.43 1.76 -9.03
C PRO A 380 -13.98 2.50 -10.30
N LEU A 381 -12.96 2.00 -10.99
CA LEU A 381 -12.53 2.56 -12.28
C LEU A 381 -13.64 2.40 -13.33
N ILE A 382 -14.30 1.25 -13.36
CA ILE A 382 -15.43 0.97 -14.23
C ILE A 382 -16.62 1.88 -13.87
N ILE A 383 -16.98 1.98 -12.58
CA ILE A 383 -18.07 2.84 -12.11
C ILE A 383 -17.78 4.30 -12.43
N GLY A 384 -16.57 4.79 -12.18
CA GLY A 384 -16.14 6.15 -12.48
C GLY A 384 -16.27 6.49 -13.98
N LYS A 385 -15.98 5.51 -14.85
CA LYS A 385 -16.15 5.65 -16.31
C LYS A 385 -17.61 5.70 -16.72
N ILE A 386 -18.48 4.90 -16.11
CA ILE A 386 -19.94 4.85 -16.44
C ILE A 386 -20.64 6.11 -15.93
N VAL A 387 -20.35 6.54 -14.70
CA VAL A 387 -21.00 7.68 -14.06
C VAL A 387 -20.40 9.02 -14.49
N ASN A 388 -19.23 8.99 -15.14
CA ASN A 388 -18.47 10.16 -15.59
C ASN A 388 -18.13 11.16 -14.47
N VAL A 389 -18.01 10.66 -13.24
CA VAL A 389 -17.61 11.44 -12.06
C VAL A 389 -16.19 11.05 -11.66
N ALA A 390 -15.26 11.97 -11.87
CA ALA A 390 -13.83 11.76 -11.64
C ALA A 390 -13.50 11.37 -10.18
N ALA A 391 -14.20 11.93 -9.21
CA ALA A 391 -14.02 11.63 -7.80
C ALA A 391 -14.28 10.16 -7.44
N LEU A 392 -15.10 9.46 -8.20
CA LEU A 392 -15.47 8.06 -7.99
C LEU A 392 -14.41 7.07 -8.49
N SER A 393 -13.76 7.39 -9.62
CA SER A 393 -12.73 6.50 -10.19
C SER A 393 -11.48 6.44 -9.31
N ILE A 394 -11.20 7.51 -8.57
CA ILE A 394 -10.02 7.62 -7.69
C ILE A 394 -10.30 7.01 -6.31
N GLY A 395 -11.58 7.07 -5.84
CA GLY A 395 -11.95 6.65 -4.49
C GLY A 395 -11.80 5.15 -4.21
N GLY A 396 -11.87 4.30 -5.23
CA GLY A 396 -11.99 2.87 -5.01
C GLY A 396 -10.72 2.16 -4.57
N THR A 397 -9.60 2.40 -5.23
CA THR A 397 -8.30 1.86 -4.79
C THR A 397 -7.92 2.44 -3.43
N SER A 398 -8.24 3.70 -3.19
CA SER A 398 -8.03 4.37 -1.91
C SER A 398 -8.85 3.73 -0.78
N VAL A 399 -10.11 3.32 -1.03
CA VAL A 399 -10.94 2.62 -0.04
C VAL A 399 -10.32 1.27 0.36
N ILE A 400 -9.78 0.51 -0.60
CA ILE A 400 -9.12 -0.77 -0.30
C ILE A 400 -7.91 -0.54 0.60
N ILE A 401 -7.09 0.46 0.27
CA ILE A 401 -5.90 0.80 1.06
C ILE A 401 -6.31 1.22 2.47
N VAL A 402 -7.29 2.11 2.59
CA VAL A 402 -7.78 2.60 3.89
C VAL A 402 -8.32 1.46 4.76
N VAL A 403 -9.19 0.62 4.21
CA VAL A 403 -9.79 -0.49 4.97
C VAL A 403 -8.74 -1.56 5.30
N GLY A 404 -7.87 -1.90 4.34
CA GLY A 404 -6.81 -2.89 4.53
C GLY A 404 -5.83 -2.45 5.61
N VAL A 405 -5.32 -1.22 5.55
CA VAL A 405 -4.39 -0.68 6.55
C VAL A 405 -5.04 -0.56 7.93
N ALA A 406 -6.32 -0.14 7.99
CA ALA A 406 -7.05 -0.11 9.26
C ALA A 406 -7.15 -1.50 9.90
N LEU A 407 -7.47 -2.54 9.11
CA LEU A 407 -7.54 -3.92 9.58
C LEU A 407 -6.17 -4.44 10.03
N GLU A 408 -5.11 -4.23 9.23
CA GLU A 408 -3.74 -4.62 9.57
C GLU A 408 -3.25 -3.94 10.86
N THR A 409 -3.56 -2.65 11.03
CA THR A 409 -3.18 -1.89 12.24
C THR A 409 -3.89 -2.42 13.49
N VAL A 410 -5.19 -2.75 13.37
CA VAL A 410 -5.95 -3.35 14.49
C VAL A 410 -5.41 -4.74 14.83
N GLN A 411 -5.11 -5.57 13.83
CA GLN A 411 -4.50 -6.89 14.05
C GLN A 411 -3.12 -6.79 14.70
N ALA A 412 -2.30 -5.80 14.30
CA ALA A 412 -1.01 -5.53 14.92
C ALA A 412 -1.17 -5.14 16.41
N LEU A 413 -2.18 -4.32 16.74
CA LEU A 413 -2.52 -3.97 18.12
C LEU A 413 -2.97 -5.20 18.92
N GLU A 414 -3.86 -6.02 18.38
CA GLU A 414 -4.34 -7.24 19.02
C GLU A 414 -3.20 -8.21 19.29
N SER A 415 -2.31 -8.41 18.34
CA SER A 415 -1.11 -9.25 18.51
C SER A 415 -0.20 -8.76 19.63
N GLN A 416 0.03 -7.43 19.73
CA GLN A 416 0.83 -6.84 20.79
C GLN A 416 0.16 -6.95 22.18
N MET A 417 -1.17 -6.87 22.22
CA MET A 417 -1.94 -7.07 23.48
C MET A 417 -1.86 -8.53 23.95
N LEU A 418 -2.04 -9.51 23.04
CA LEU A 418 -1.97 -10.93 23.37
C LEU A 418 -0.58 -11.35 23.89
N MET A 419 0.50 -10.88 23.26
CA MET A 419 1.86 -11.15 23.72
C MET A 419 2.12 -10.70 25.16
N ARG A 420 1.42 -9.68 25.64
CA ARG A 420 1.57 -9.17 27.02
C ARG A 420 0.71 -9.89 28.05
N GLN A 421 -0.48 -10.32 27.67
CA GLN A 421 -1.29 -11.16 28.57
C GLN A 421 -0.56 -12.45 28.94
N TYR A 422 0.26 -13.00 28.02
CA TYR A 422 1.10 -14.16 28.29
C TYR A 422 2.28 -13.87 29.23
N LYS A 423 2.88 -12.66 29.18
CA LYS A 423 3.95 -12.27 30.11
C LYS A 423 3.46 -12.07 31.53
N GLY A 424 2.28 -11.53 31.73
CA GLY A 424 1.68 -11.33 33.07
C GLY A 424 1.20 -12.63 33.75
N PHE A 425 1.26 -13.78 33.06
CA PHE A 425 1.01 -15.10 33.65
C PHE A 425 2.29 -15.82 34.12
N LEU A 426 3.47 -15.26 33.76
CA LEU A 426 4.78 -15.84 34.07
C LEU A 426 5.54 -15.05 35.14
N GLU A 427 5.05 -13.89 35.54
CA GLU A 427 5.43 -13.11 36.72
C GLU A 427 4.43 -13.35 37.86
#